data_e7e9d1ad286d1f9c71bb69882b7b425c
#
_entry.id   e7e9d1ad286d1f9c71bb69882b7b425c
#
_cell.length_a   1.000
_cell.length_b   1.000
_cell.length_c   1.000
_cell.angle_alpha   90.00
_cell.angle_beta   90.00
_cell.angle_gamma   90.00
#
_symmetry.space_group_name_H-M   'P 1'
#
loop_
_entity.id
_entity.type
_entity.pdbx_description
1 polymer ?
#
loop_
_entity_poly.entity_id
_entity_poly.type
_entity_poly.pdbx_seq_one_letter_code
_entity_poly.pdbx_strand_id
1 'polypeptide(L)'
;MLSKNTVPIKHLARLGCLLVVFALGAPQSVASQVDPSELLATTIETLRARVIDDYERVSGDPHYAMSLVEQLIAPHVDMRLASRLVLGKHWNDASDLQRDAFVAGLTKMLLRVFAGRVQDFSAADVTYMPTEFVGSDNKRAVVRTMVSRPGLTEVAVDYRFYDSPKGWKVYDVGVFGVSLIKTYHVTIDNQLKELGLDRVIDDINSRSPLPDAAAASPPATTPPS
;
A
#
# COMPACT_ATOMS: atom_id res chain seq x y z
N MET A 1 -34.78 9.85 -96.30
CA MET A 1 -33.66 9.04 -96.77
C MET A 1 -32.75 8.74 -95.65
N LEU A 2 -32.84 7.56 -95.04
CA LEU A 2 -31.80 6.56 -94.89
C LEU A 2 -30.46 7.11 -94.31
N SER A 3 -29.91 6.68 -93.20
CA SER A 3 -29.55 5.29 -92.93
C SER A 3 -29.15 5.14 -91.49
N LYS A 4 -29.48 4.03 -90.94
CA LYS A 4 -29.06 3.37 -89.71
C LYS A 4 -27.52 3.26 -89.62
N ASN A 5 -26.94 3.36 -88.51
CA ASN A 5 -25.95 2.38 -88.09
C ASN A 5 -25.81 2.31 -86.55
N THR A 6 -26.18 1.23 -86.07
CA THR A 6 -26.01 0.69 -84.75
C THR A 6 -24.61 0.11 -84.65
N VAL A 7 -23.85 0.41 -83.58
CA VAL A 7 -22.64 -0.31 -83.20
C VAL A 7 -22.61 -0.51 -81.67
N PRO A 8 -22.15 -1.62 -81.20
CA PRO A 8 -22.61 -2.24 -79.96
C PRO A 8 -21.73 -1.88 -78.76
N ILE A 9 -22.39 -1.94 -77.60
CA ILE A 9 -21.88 -1.97 -76.30
C ILE A 9 -21.03 -3.23 -76.05
N LYS A 10 -19.79 -3.10 -75.67
CA LYS A 10 -19.07 -4.09 -74.85
C LYS A 10 -17.77 -3.43 -74.30
N HIS A 11 -17.70 -3.19 -73.03
CA HIS A 11 -16.68 -3.61 -72.05
C HIS A 11 -16.81 -2.77 -70.83
N LEU A 12 -17.65 -3.26 -69.97
CA LEU A 12 -17.72 -2.84 -68.56
C LEU A 12 -16.45 -3.35 -67.84
N ALA A 13 -15.45 -2.51 -67.73
CA ALA A 13 -14.29 -2.80 -66.92
C ALA A 13 -14.63 -2.48 -65.47
N ARG A 14 -14.81 -3.54 -64.69
CA ARG A 14 -14.94 -3.50 -63.23
C ARG A 14 -13.62 -3.02 -62.63
N LEU A 15 -13.54 -1.75 -62.20
CA LEU A 15 -12.49 -1.27 -61.31
C LEU A 15 -12.94 -1.50 -59.88
N GLY A 16 -12.56 -2.66 -59.34
CA GLY A 16 -12.74 -2.97 -57.94
C GLY A 16 -11.82 -2.08 -57.08
N CYS A 17 -12.43 -1.12 -56.43
CA CYS A 17 -11.75 -0.30 -55.43
C CYS A 17 -11.53 -1.12 -54.16
N LEU A 18 -10.34 -1.73 -54.03
CA LEU A 18 -9.92 -2.47 -52.85
C LEU A 18 -9.62 -1.43 -51.73
N LEU A 19 -10.63 -1.15 -50.91
CA LEU A 19 -10.45 -0.39 -49.67
C LEU A 19 -9.67 -1.24 -48.68
N VAL A 20 -8.35 -1.13 -48.70
CA VAL A 20 -7.49 -1.64 -47.62
C VAL A 20 -7.69 -0.71 -46.39
N VAL A 21 -8.60 -1.13 -45.50
CA VAL A 21 -8.72 -0.53 -44.19
C VAL A 21 -7.45 -0.90 -43.38
N PHE A 22 -6.48 -0.02 -43.44
CA PHE A 22 -5.33 -0.08 -42.53
C PHE A 22 -5.84 0.29 -41.14
N ALA A 23 -6.24 -0.72 -40.36
CA ALA A 23 -6.50 -0.57 -38.96
C ALA A 23 -5.17 -0.19 -38.29
N LEU A 24 -4.94 1.11 -38.16
CA LEU A 24 -3.92 1.65 -37.27
C LEU A 24 -4.30 1.20 -35.84
N GLY A 25 -3.79 0.02 -35.45
CA GLY A 25 -3.73 -0.35 -34.06
C GLY A 25 -2.92 0.71 -33.32
N ALA A 26 -3.60 1.65 -32.67
CA ALA A 26 -2.95 2.54 -31.74
C ALA A 26 -2.21 1.65 -30.72
N PRO A 27 -0.90 1.87 -30.49
CA PRO A 27 -0.23 1.17 -29.40
C PRO A 27 -1.00 1.54 -28.13
N GLN A 28 -1.66 0.55 -27.52
CA GLN A 28 -2.15 0.72 -26.17
C GLN A 28 -0.92 0.92 -25.33
N SER A 29 -0.66 2.16 -24.91
CA SER A 29 0.28 2.45 -23.85
C SER A 29 -0.23 1.68 -22.63
N VAL A 30 0.34 0.51 -22.39
CA VAL A 30 0.29 -0.12 -21.09
C VAL A 30 1.01 0.89 -20.20
N ALA A 31 0.24 1.66 -19.46
CA ALA A 31 0.80 2.52 -18.43
C ALA A 31 1.66 1.60 -17.57
N SER A 32 2.98 1.74 -17.65
CA SER A 32 3.91 0.96 -16.85
C SER A 32 3.55 1.25 -15.40
N GLN A 33 3.05 0.25 -14.72
CA GLN A 33 2.72 0.39 -13.30
C GLN A 33 4.02 0.70 -12.57
N VAL A 34 4.01 1.75 -11.75
CA VAL A 34 5.19 2.18 -10.96
C VAL A 34 5.69 0.98 -10.15
N ASP A 35 6.99 0.76 -10.14
CA ASP A 35 7.59 -0.34 -9.36
C ASP A 35 7.32 -0.13 -7.85
N PRO A 36 6.96 -1.19 -7.09
CA PRO A 36 6.74 -1.08 -5.64
C PRO A 36 7.88 -0.43 -4.86
N SER A 37 9.15 -0.66 -5.25
CA SER A 37 10.29 -0.03 -4.56
C SER A 37 10.38 1.46 -4.86
N GLU A 38 10.08 1.89 -6.07
CA GLU A 38 10.02 3.29 -6.45
C GLU A 38 8.87 4.01 -5.75
N LEU A 39 7.68 3.38 -5.70
CA LEU A 39 6.53 3.91 -4.96
C LEU A 39 6.87 4.10 -3.48
N LEU A 40 7.48 3.09 -2.86
CA LEU A 40 7.88 3.13 -1.46
C LEU A 40 8.90 4.24 -1.21
N ALA A 41 9.95 4.32 -2.03
CA ALA A 41 11.00 5.33 -1.91
C ALA A 41 10.41 6.73 -2.04
N THR A 42 9.61 7.00 -3.07
CA THR A 42 8.96 8.30 -3.27
C THR A 42 8.08 8.68 -2.08
N THR A 43 7.31 7.72 -1.54
CA THR A 43 6.42 7.96 -0.39
C THR A 43 7.22 8.30 0.87
N ILE A 44 8.28 7.54 1.17
CA ILE A 44 9.13 7.76 2.36
C ILE A 44 9.90 9.07 2.25
N GLU A 45 10.49 9.37 1.09
CA GLU A 45 11.24 10.62 0.90
C GLU A 45 10.32 11.85 0.94
N THR A 46 9.09 11.74 0.43
CA THR A 46 8.10 12.82 0.55
C THR A 46 7.74 13.07 2.02
N LEU A 47 7.51 12.00 2.79
CA LEU A 47 7.26 12.12 4.23
C LEU A 47 8.45 12.74 4.95
N ARG A 48 9.67 12.26 4.67
CA ARG A 48 10.92 12.76 5.27
C ARG A 48 11.12 14.25 4.99
N ALA A 49 10.95 14.69 3.76
CA ALA A 49 11.06 16.10 3.39
C ALA A 49 10.08 16.96 4.20
N ARG A 50 8.82 16.53 4.31
CA ARG A 50 7.80 17.24 5.11
C ARG A 50 8.12 17.25 6.60
N VAL A 51 8.65 16.17 7.14
CA VAL A 51 9.07 16.11 8.55
C VAL A 51 10.24 17.05 8.82
N ILE A 52 11.19 17.17 7.90
CA ILE A 52 12.33 18.09 8.01
C ILE A 52 11.84 19.54 7.91
N ASP A 53 11.03 19.86 6.91
CA ASP A 53 10.53 21.22 6.67
C ASP A 53 9.68 21.76 7.83
N ASP A 54 8.87 20.87 8.43
CA ASP A 54 7.92 21.23 9.49
C ASP A 54 8.34 20.68 10.88
N TYR A 55 9.64 20.44 11.12
CA TYR A 55 10.15 19.68 12.28
C TYR A 55 9.60 20.15 13.63
N GLU A 56 9.63 21.44 13.90
CA GLU A 56 9.12 22.02 15.15
C GLU A 56 7.62 21.72 15.36
N ARG A 57 6.85 21.81 14.28
CA ARG A 57 5.42 21.54 14.31
C ARG A 57 5.12 20.05 14.47
N VAL A 58 5.86 19.20 13.76
CA VAL A 58 5.73 17.73 13.87
C VAL A 58 6.08 17.27 15.29
N SER A 59 7.10 17.87 15.90
CA SER A 59 7.54 17.53 17.26
C SER A 59 6.61 18.08 18.35
N GLY A 60 5.99 19.24 18.12
CA GLY A 60 5.16 19.93 19.11
C GLY A 60 3.67 19.64 19.01
N ASP A 61 3.17 19.14 17.86
CA ASP A 61 1.74 18.89 17.61
C ASP A 61 1.48 17.46 17.15
N PRO A 62 1.09 16.54 18.04
CA PRO A 62 0.75 15.15 17.67
C PRO A 62 -0.40 15.03 16.67
N HIS A 63 -1.34 16.00 16.64
CA HIS A 63 -2.43 15.99 15.65
C HIS A 63 -1.90 16.32 14.26
N TYR A 64 -0.97 17.27 14.16
CA TYR A 64 -0.31 17.57 12.90
C TYR A 64 0.52 16.38 12.41
N ALA A 65 1.32 15.76 13.28
CA ALA A 65 2.08 14.56 12.97
C ALA A 65 1.17 13.43 12.45
N MET A 66 0.03 13.21 13.08
CA MET A 66 -0.96 12.21 12.66
C MET A 66 -1.58 12.56 11.31
N SER A 67 -1.95 13.82 11.08
CA SER A 67 -2.52 14.27 9.80
C SER A 67 -1.52 14.11 8.64
N LEU A 68 -0.23 14.33 8.89
CA LEU A 68 0.83 14.14 7.91
C LEU A 68 0.96 12.68 7.49
N VAL A 69 0.98 11.75 8.43
CA VAL A 69 0.99 10.30 8.15
C VAL A 69 -0.29 9.87 7.43
N GLU A 70 -1.44 10.36 7.84
CA GLU A 70 -2.71 10.06 7.20
C GLU A 70 -2.74 10.54 5.73
N GLN A 71 -2.23 11.72 5.45
CA GLN A 71 -2.21 12.28 4.09
C GLN A 71 -1.19 11.60 3.17
N LEU A 72 0.00 11.27 3.67
CA LEU A 72 1.11 10.78 2.85
C LEU A 72 1.22 9.25 2.81
N ILE A 73 0.88 8.56 3.89
CA ILE A 73 1.07 7.11 4.01
C ILE A 73 -0.23 6.33 3.80
N ALA A 74 -1.34 6.76 4.42
CA ALA A 74 -2.59 6.01 4.37
C ALA A 74 -3.12 5.73 2.95
N PRO A 75 -2.94 6.62 1.94
CA PRO A 75 -3.35 6.32 0.56
C PRO A 75 -2.64 5.11 -0.06
N HIS A 76 -1.46 4.75 0.44
CA HIS A 76 -0.64 3.63 -0.06
C HIS A 76 -0.84 2.33 0.71
N VAL A 77 -1.66 2.34 1.77
CA VAL A 77 -1.94 1.17 2.62
C VAL A 77 -3.38 0.70 2.42
N ASP A 78 -3.59 -0.61 2.30
CA ASP A 78 -4.93 -1.19 2.32
C ASP A 78 -5.30 -1.65 3.75
N MET A 79 -5.85 -0.72 4.50
CA MET A 79 -6.27 -0.99 5.88
C MET A 79 -7.41 -2.00 5.97
N ARG A 80 -8.27 -2.11 4.93
CA ARG A 80 -9.34 -3.11 4.93
C ARG A 80 -8.80 -4.53 4.77
N LEU A 81 -7.86 -4.72 3.84
CA LEU A 81 -7.18 -6.01 3.68
C LEU A 81 -6.35 -6.36 4.92
N ALA A 82 -5.58 -5.40 5.46
CA ALA A 82 -4.83 -5.59 6.70
C ALA A 82 -5.73 -6.01 7.86
N SER A 83 -6.84 -5.30 8.07
CA SER A 83 -7.83 -5.62 9.12
C SER A 83 -8.47 -7.00 8.93
N ARG A 84 -8.79 -7.37 7.70
CA ARG A 84 -9.31 -8.71 7.37
C ARG A 84 -8.31 -9.80 7.75
N LEU A 85 -7.03 -9.58 7.47
CA LEU A 85 -5.98 -10.53 7.81
C LEU A 85 -5.74 -10.61 9.32
N VAL A 86 -5.83 -9.49 10.03
CA VAL A 86 -5.75 -9.44 11.50
C VAL A 86 -6.90 -10.18 12.15
N LEU A 87 -8.15 -9.96 11.74
CA LEU A 87 -9.31 -10.70 12.26
C LEU A 87 -9.33 -12.17 11.84
N GLY A 88 -8.69 -12.52 10.72
CA GLY A 88 -8.63 -13.89 10.22
C GLY A 88 -10.03 -14.49 10.01
N LYS A 89 -10.31 -15.65 10.63
CA LYS A 89 -11.61 -16.33 10.52
C LYS A 89 -12.79 -15.48 11.05
N HIS A 90 -12.58 -14.68 12.09
CA HIS A 90 -13.60 -13.84 12.70
C HIS A 90 -14.12 -12.75 11.78
N TRP A 91 -13.39 -12.43 10.70
CA TRP A 91 -13.85 -11.49 9.68
C TRP A 91 -15.16 -11.93 9.01
N ASN A 92 -15.31 -13.23 8.77
CA ASN A 92 -16.50 -13.76 8.09
C ASN A 92 -17.74 -13.74 8.99
N ASP A 93 -17.55 -13.89 10.29
CA ASP A 93 -18.61 -13.90 11.30
C ASP A 93 -19.04 -12.48 11.71
N ALA A 94 -18.21 -11.47 11.43
CA ALA A 94 -18.48 -10.08 11.74
C ALA A 94 -19.54 -9.47 10.80
N SER A 95 -20.42 -8.63 11.32
CA SER A 95 -21.30 -7.79 10.53
C SER A 95 -20.51 -6.70 9.78
N ASP A 96 -21.10 -6.07 8.76
CA ASP A 96 -20.45 -4.99 8.03
C ASP A 96 -20.13 -3.80 8.95
N LEU A 97 -21.03 -3.47 9.89
CA LEU A 97 -20.77 -2.43 10.89
C LEU A 97 -19.58 -2.76 11.78
N GLN A 98 -19.47 -3.99 12.24
CA GLN A 98 -18.32 -4.43 13.04
C GLN A 98 -17.01 -4.42 12.23
N ARG A 99 -17.05 -4.85 10.96
CA ARG A 99 -15.88 -4.78 10.05
C ARG A 99 -15.43 -3.34 9.88
N ASP A 100 -16.35 -2.43 9.59
CA ASP A 100 -16.03 -1.03 9.37
C ASP A 100 -15.52 -0.35 10.65
N ALA A 101 -16.12 -0.65 11.80
CA ALA A 101 -15.67 -0.15 13.09
C ALA A 101 -14.29 -0.68 13.47
N PHE A 102 -14.00 -1.96 13.18
CA PHE A 102 -12.68 -2.55 13.40
C PHE A 102 -11.62 -1.92 12.49
N VAL A 103 -11.91 -1.74 11.18
CA VAL A 103 -11.02 -1.06 10.23
C VAL A 103 -10.69 0.34 10.71
N ALA A 104 -11.70 1.12 11.11
CA ALA A 104 -11.51 2.48 11.62
C ALA A 104 -10.64 2.50 12.88
N GLY A 105 -10.93 1.60 13.84
CA GLY A 105 -10.17 1.49 15.08
C GLY A 105 -8.71 1.10 14.86
N LEU A 106 -8.46 0.05 14.05
CA LEU A 106 -7.10 -0.38 13.72
C LEU A 106 -6.33 0.70 12.98
N THR A 107 -6.96 1.38 12.01
CA THR A 107 -6.36 2.52 11.30
C THR A 107 -5.94 3.60 12.26
N LYS A 108 -6.85 4.05 13.14
CA LYS A 108 -6.56 5.10 14.12
C LYS A 108 -5.46 4.70 15.09
N MET A 109 -5.44 3.44 15.53
CA MET A 109 -4.39 2.90 16.40
C MET A 109 -3.03 2.94 15.71
N LEU A 110 -2.93 2.45 14.47
CA LEU A 110 -1.67 2.45 13.72
C LEU A 110 -1.21 3.88 13.40
N LEU A 111 -2.10 4.78 13.00
CA LEU A 111 -1.75 6.19 12.76
C LEU A 111 -1.13 6.84 14.00
N ARG A 112 -1.63 6.57 15.21
CA ARG A 112 -1.04 7.08 16.46
C ARG A 112 0.36 6.51 16.71
N VAL A 113 0.56 5.20 16.47
CA VAL A 113 1.87 4.56 16.64
C VAL A 113 2.90 5.19 15.70
N PHE A 114 2.54 5.33 14.43
CA PHE A 114 3.44 5.93 13.43
C PHE A 114 3.67 7.41 13.66
N ALA A 115 2.63 8.19 13.99
CA ALA A 115 2.76 9.61 14.27
C ALA A 115 3.69 9.89 15.44
N GLY A 116 3.65 9.06 16.49
CA GLY A 116 4.56 9.17 17.63
C GLY A 116 6.03 8.90 17.31
N ARG A 117 6.34 8.36 16.13
CA ARG A 117 7.69 8.03 15.67
C ARG A 117 8.07 8.76 14.37
N VAL A 118 7.16 9.56 13.80
CA VAL A 118 7.38 10.17 12.48
C VAL A 118 8.59 11.12 12.46
N GLN A 119 8.88 11.79 13.55
CA GLN A 119 10.08 12.63 13.71
C GLN A 119 11.40 11.86 13.55
N ASP A 120 11.40 10.56 13.85
CA ASP A 120 12.58 9.70 13.70
C ASP A 120 13.03 9.59 12.24
N PHE A 121 12.12 9.83 11.28
CA PHE A 121 12.43 9.80 9.85
C PHE A 121 13.32 10.96 9.40
N SER A 122 13.39 12.07 10.13
CA SER A 122 14.26 13.19 9.80
C SER A 122 15.74 12.80 9.73
N ALA A 123 16.17 11.91 10.65
CA ALA A 123 17.55 11.45 10.77
C ALA A 123 17.76 10.01 10.24
N ALA A 124 16.72 9.38 9.68
CA ALA A 124 16.82 8.03 9.15
C ALA A 124 17.41 8.03 7.73
N ASP A 125 18.32 7.11 7.48
CA ASP A 125 18.76 6.75 6.14
C ASP A 125 18.14 5.40 5.75
N VAL A 126 17.58 5.31 4.54
CA VAL A 126 16.84 4.14 4.09
C VAL A 126 17.47 3.60 2.81
N THR A 127 18.00 2.39 2.87
CA THR A 127 18.48 1.65 1.70
C THR A 127 17.35 0.75 1.20
N TYR A 128 16.99 0.88 -0.06
CA TYR A 128 15.93 0.10 -0.70
C TYR A 128 16.55 -1.06 -1.50
N MET A 129 16.05 -2.26 -1.28
CA MET A 129 16.41 -3.43 -2.09
C MET A 129 15.47 -3.52 -3.31
N PRO A 130 15.91 -4.17 -4.41
CA PRO A 130 15.05 -4.41 -5.56
C PRO A 130 13.74 -5.11 -5.17
N THR A 131 12.67 -4.80 -5.89
CA THR A 131 11.37 -5.46 -5.73
C THR A 131 11.48 -6.96 -6.01
N GLU A 132 11.02 -7.78 -5.06
CA GLU A 132 10.84 -9.22 -5.26
C GLU A 132 9.36 -9.51 -5.54
N PHE A 133 9.06 -9.97 -6.75
CA PHE A 133 7.72 -10.42 -7.09
C PHE A 133 7.46 -11.82 -6.56
N VAL A 134 6.26 -12.05 -6.01
CA VAL A 134 5.86 -13.30 -5.35
C VAL A 134 4.71 -13.96 -6.10
N GLY A 135 4.93 -15.21 -6.51
CA GLY A 135 3.98 -15.97 -7.31
C GLY A 135 4.18 -15.76 -8.81
N SER A 136 3.52 -16.60 -9.62
CA SER A 136 3.66 -16.59 -11.09
C SER A 136 2.86 -15.49 -11.77
N ASP A 137 1.92 -14.86 -11.05
CA ASP A 137 1.04 -13.81 -11.56
C ASP A 137 1.59 -12.39 -11.34
N ASN A 138 2.70 -12.25 -10.62
CA ASN A 138 3.36 -10.98 -10.27
C ASN A 138 2.41 -9.97 -9.57
N LYS A 139 1.32 -10.46 -8.95
CA LYS A 139 0.36 -9.60 -8.26
C LYS A 139 0.69 -9.33 -6.80
N ARG A 140 1.78 -9.90 -6.32
CA ARG A 140 2.31 -9.64 -4.98
C ARG A 140 3.78 -9.33 -5.08
N ALA A 141 4.25 -8.45 -4.20
CA ALA A 141 5.65 -8.07 -4.17
C ALA A 141 6.11 -7.84 -2.72
N VAL A 142 7.40 -7.98 -2.51
CA VAL A 142 8.08 -7.62 -1.26
C VAL A 142 9.19 -6.65 -1.61
N VAL A 143 9.21 -5.52 -0.92
CA VAL A 143 10.33 -4.58 -0.93
C VAL A 143 10.98 -4.63 0.44
N ARG A 144 12.26 -4.95 0.49
CA ARG A 144 13.05 -4.91 1.73
C ARG A 144 13.80 -3.60 1.82
N THR A 145 13.90 -3.09 3.03
CA THR A 145 14.71 -1.91 3.32
C THR A 145 15.59 -2.15 4.53
N MET A 146 16.71 -1.44 4.57
CA MET A 146 17.52 -1.29 5.77
C MET A 146 17.41 0.16 6.23
N VAL A 147 16.94 0.35 7.43
CA VAL A 147 16.77 1.67 8.05
C VAL A 147 17.87 1.86 9.07
N SER A 148 18.73 2.82 8.85
CA SER A 148 19.82 3.19 9.76
C SER A 148 19.58 4.57 10.37
N ARG A 149 20.05 4.76 11.59
CA ARG A 149 20.07 6.05 12.30
C ARG A 149 21.36 6.16 13.09
N PRO A 150 21.92 7.37 13.23
CA PRO A 150 23.15 7.56 14.00
C PRO A 150 23.06 6.97 15.41
N GLY A 151 24.01 6.11 15.76
CA GLY A 151 24.11 5.51 17.11
C GLY A 151 23.09 4.39 17.40
N LEU A 152 22.32 3.93 16.40
CA LEU A 152 21.36 2.83 16.56
C LEU A 152 21.69 1.67 15.63
N THR A 153 21.26 0.46 16.02
CA THR A 153 21.37 -0.72 15.16
C THR A 153 20.45 -0.57 13.94
N GLU A 154 20.94 -0.99 12.78
CA GLU A 154 20.13 -1.03 11.56
C GLU A 154 18.91 -1.94 11.73
N VAL A 155 17.79 -1.50 11.17
CA VAL A 155 16.50 -2.19 11.24
C VAL A 155 16.12 -2.68 9.85
N ALA A 156 16.00 -3.99 9.69
CA ALA A 156 15.44 -4.59 8.47
C ALA A 156 13.92 -4.45 8.49
N VAL A 157 13.36 -3.83 7.44
CA VAL A 157 11.91 -3.65 7.28
C VAL A 157 11.47 -4.19 5.92
N ASP A 158 10.49 -5.09 5.94
CA ASP A 158 9.90 -5.70 4.76
C ASP A 158 8.51 -5.11 4.53
N TYR A 159 8.25 -4.59 3.34
CA TYR A 159 6.93 -4.10 2.94
C TYR A 159 6.31 -5.10 1.97
N ARG A 160 5.12 -5.62 2.30
CA ARG A 160 4.38 -6.56 1.45
C ARG A 160 3.30 -5.83 0.69
N PHE A 161 3.39 -5.90 -0.63
CA PHE A 161 2.50 -5.26 -1.56
C PHE A 161 1.60 -6.26 -2.27
N TYR A 162 0.44 -5.78 -2.72
CA TYR A 162 -0.36 -6.45 -3.74
C TYR A 162 -0.82 -5.44 -4.79
N ASP A 163 -1.03 -5.94 -6.00
CA ASP A 163 -1.55 -5.19 -7.14
C ASP A 163 -3.07 -5.05 -7.00
N SER A 164 -3.53 -3.86 -6.63
CA SER A 164 -4.94 -3.53 -6.53
C SER A 164 -5.43 -2.83 -7.81
N PRO A 165 -6.76 -2.73 -8.05
CA PRO A 165 -7.29 -1.93 -9.15
C PRO A 165 -6.88 -0.44 -9.12
N LYS A 166 -6.36 0.03 -7.99
CA LYS A 166 -5.86 1.40 -7.79
C LYS A 166 -4.33 1.47 -7.73
N GLY A 167 -3.63 0.46 -8.23
CA GLY A 167 -2.17 0.31 -8.16
C GLY A 167 -1.70 -0.43 -6.91
N TRP A 168 -0.40 -0.46 -6.72
CA TRP A 168 0.22 -1.17 -5.61
C TRP A 168 -0.19 -0.61 -4.25
N LYS A 169 -0.54 -1.52 -3.32
CA LYS A 169 -0.91 -1.20 -1.94
C LYS A 169 -0.13 -2.06 -0.98
N VAL A 170 0.40 -1.45 0.07
CA VAL A 170 0.96 -2.17 1.23
C VAL A 170 -0.19 -2.77 2.03
N TYR A 171 -0.08 -4.04 2.41
CA TYR A 171 -1.03 -4.70 3.30
C TYR A 171 -0.38 -5.25 4.57
N ASP A 172 0.94 -5.42 4.59
CA ASP A 172 1.69 -5.88 5.77
C ASP A 172 3.08 -5.26 5.79
N VAL A 173 3.58 -5.04 6.99
CA VAL A 173 4.96 -4.61 7.25
C VAL A 173 5.60 -5.62 8.20
N GLY A 174 6.81 -6.05 7.87
CA GLY A 174 7.63 -6.89 8.72
C GLY A 174 8.81 -6.11 9.28
N VAL A 175 9.13 -6.33 10.55
CA VAL A 175 10.32 -5.77 11.20
C VAL A 175 11.17 -6.92 11.69
N PHE A 176 12.44 -6.99 11.28
CA PHE A 176 13.32 -8.14 11.52
C PHE A 176 12.68 -9.49 11.12
N GLY A 177 11.93 -9.50 10.00
CA GLY A 177 11.22 -10.68 9.51
C GLY A 177 9.91 -11.01 10.22
N VAL A 178 9.55 -10.30 11.28
CA VAL A 178 8.30 -10.49 12.05
C VAL A 178 7.18 -9.63 11.45
N SER A 179 6.16 -10.27 10.90
CA SER A 179 4.98 -9.61 10.32
C SER A 179 4.12 -8.94 11.39
N LEU A 180 3.80 -7.67 11.20
CA LEU A 180 2.88 -6.95 12.09
C LEU A 180 1.47 -7.53 12.03
N ILE A 181 1.00 -7.92 10.84
CA ILE A 181 -0.30 -8.59 10.68
C ILE A 181 -0.37 -9.85 11.53
N LYS A 182 0.66 -10.71 11.47
CA LYS A 182 0.68 -11.94 12.27
C LYS A 182 0.72 -11.66 13.77
N THR A 183 1.49 -10.68 14.19
CA THR A 183 1.57 -10.27 15.60
C THR A 183 0.23 -9.78 16.11
N TYR A 184 -0.41 -8.86 15.37
CA TYR A 184 -1.74 -8.38 15.75
C TYR A 184 -2.81 -9.45 15.66
N HIS A 185 -2.73 -10.37 14.68
CA HIS A 185 -3.66 -11.49 14.57
C HIS A 185 -3.64 -12.35 15.84
N VAL A 186 -2.47 -12.73 16.33
CA VAL A 186 -2.34 -13.54 17.56
C VAL A 186 -2.91 -12.80 18.76
N THR A 187 -2.55 -11.54 18.93
CA THR A 187 -3.03 -10.71 20.04
C THR A 187 -4.56 -10.55 20.00
N ILE A 188 -5.10 -10.21 18.84
CA ILE A 188 -6.56 -10.00 18.67
C ILE A 188 -7.34 -11.31 18.77
N ASP A 189 -6.85 -12.43 18.21
CA ASP A 189 -7.53 -13.73 18.32
C ASP A 189 -7.66 -14.19 19.79
N ASN A 190 -6.64 -13.91 20.60
CA ASN A 190 -6.70 -14.18 22.04
C ASN A 190 -7.74 -13.29 22.75
N GLN A 191 -7.75 -11.98 22.46
CA GLN A 191 -8.72 -11.07 23.05
C GLN A 191 -10.16 -11.39 22.61
N LEU A 192 -10.35 -11.80 21.35
CA LEU A 192 -11.66 -12.19 20.82
C LEU A 192 -12.25 -13.40 21.55
N LYS A 193 -11.42 -14.38 21.94
CA LYS A 193 -11.84 -15.56 22.71
C LYS A 193 -12.31 -15.20 24.12
N GLU A 194 -11.71 -14.16 24.71
CA GLU A 194 -12.00 -13.75 26.09
C GLU A 194 -13.14 -12.72 26.17
N LEU A 195 -13.16 -11.76 25.26
CA LEU A 195 -13.98 -10.56 25.38
C LEU A 195 -15.10 -10.46 24.33
N GLY A 196 -14.98 -11.19 23.21
CA GLY A 196 -15.86 -11.03 22.06
C GLY A 196 -15.53 -9.80 21.21
N LEU A 197 -16.10 -9.77 19.98
CA LEU A 197 -15.71 -8.79 18.94
C LEU A 197 -16.06 -7.35 19.31
N ASP A 198 -17.26 -7.10 19.83
CA ASP A 198 -17.70 -5.72 20.16
C ASP A 198 -16.77 -5.08 21.20
N ARG A 199 -16.40 -5.86 22.22
CA ARG A 199 -15.50 -5.37 23.26
C ARG A 199 -14.09 -5.10 22.72
N VAL A 200 -13.59 -5.95 21.84
CA VAL A 200 -12.30 -5.74 21.18
C VAL A 200 -12.33 -4.48 20.33
N ILE A 201 -13.41 -4.24 19.58
CA ILE A 201 -13.61 -3.01 18.80
C ILE A 201 -13.60 -1.78 19.72
N ASP A 202 -14.34 -1.81 20.82
CA ASP A 202 -14.37 -0.73 21.82
C ASP A 202 -12.98 -0.46 22.39
N ASP A 203 -12.26 -1.51 22.73
CA ASP A 203 -10.92 -1.41 23.28
C ASP A 203 -9.91 -0.80 22.29
N ILE A 204 -9.94 -1.21 21.02
CA ILE A 204 -9.07 -0.63 19.97
C ILE A 204 -9.41 0.85 19.72
N ASN A 205 -10.71 1.21 19.74
CA ASN A 205 -11.14 2.59 19.52
C ASN A 205 -10.83 3.52 20.70
N SER A 206 -10.83 3.00 21.94
CA SER A 206 -10.64 3.78 23.18
C SER A 206 -9.19 3.87 23.64
N ARG A 207 -8.33 2.91 23.31
CA ARG A 207 -6.97 2.81 23.87
C ARG A 207 -5.89 3.44 23.00
N SER A 208 -4.83 3.87 23.67
CA SER A 208 -3.43 3.95 23.18
C SER A 208 -2.94 2.56 22.73
N PRO A 209 -1.81 2.48 21.99
CA PRO A 209 -1.34 1.23 21.38
C PRO A 209 -1.40 0.04 22.31
N LEU A 210 -1.76 -1.13 21.77
CA LEU A 210 -1.69 -2.40 22.49
C LEU A 210 -0.28 -2.56 23.10
N PRO A 211 -0.15 -2.96 24.37
CA PRO A 211 1.13 -3.00 25.09
C PRO A 211 2.24 -3.77 24.35
N ASP A 212 1.89 -4.85 23.65
CA ASP A 212 2.86 -5.72 22.97
C ASP A 212 3.34 -5.20 21.61
N ALA A 213 2.62 -4.24 20.98
CA ALA A 213 3.09 -3.63 19.73
C ALA A 213 4.30 -2.71 19.94
N ALA A 214 4.48 -2.19 21.15
CA ALA A 214 5.69 -1.46 21.55
C ALA A 214 6.92 -2.37 21.69
N ALA A 215 6.72 -3.67 21.94
CA ALA A 215 7.80 -4.67 22.04
C ALA A 215 8.40 -5.06 20.70
N ALA A 216 7.74 -4.77 19.57
CA ALA A 216 8.31 -4.88 18.22
C ALA A 216 9.30 -3.75 17.89
N SER A 217 9.46 -2.78 18.80
CA SER A 217 10.55 -1.81 18.73
C SER A 217 11.83 -2.49 19.24
N PRO A 218 12.98 -2.33 18.57
CA PRO A 218 14.25 -2.86 19.07
C PRO A 218 14.49 -2.32 20.48
N PRO A 219 15.00 -3.16 21.40
CA PRO A 219 15.33 -2.70 22.74
C PRO A 219 16.29 -1.52 22.64
N ALA A 220 16.02 -0.47 23.38
CA ALA A 220 16.98 0.59 23.58
C ALA A 220 18.24 -0.06 24.17
N THR A 221 19.28 -0.23 23.36
CA THR A 221 20.58 -0.70 23.85
C THR A 221 21.14 0.37 24.75
N THR A 222 21.10 0.10 26.06
CA THR A 222 21.90 0.85 27.04
C THR A 222 23.37 0.69 26.63
N PRO A 223 24.12 1.77 26.44
CA PRO A 223 25.54 1.66 26.13
C PRO A 223 26.26 0.97 27.31
N PRO A 224 27.25 0.09 27.05
CA PRO A 224 28.05 -0.51 28.09
C PRO A 224 28.82 0.61 28.79
N SER A 225 28.76 0.59 30.12
CA SER A 225 29.51 1.46 31.05
C SER A 225 31.00 1.22 30.97
#